data_8f2a1a7a0c056282b49aad256c57522a
#
_entry.id   8f2a1a7a0c056282b49aad256c57522a
#
_cell.length_a   1.000
_cell.length_b   1.000
_cell.length_c   1.000
_cell.angle_alpha   90.00
_cell.angle_beta   90.00
_cell.angle_gamma   90.00
#
_symmetry.space_group_name_H-M   'P 1'
#
loop_
_entity.id
_entity.type
_entity.pdbx_description
1 polymer ?
#
loop_
_entity_poly.entity_id
_entity_poly.type
_entity_poly.pdbx_seq_one_letter_code
_entity_poly.pdbx_strand_id
1 'polypeptide(L)'
;MAALLSSFAMRLRLKEQLKRISSQSKGKQRKFQSLLIVCSEEHSHKEELFLEFAKQFGIAPISITVIVLSNKEILETVETSIETHFFTKKSVGFFGKLPVSLKQLFKKKFDLQINFFNSSAVFTEFVSASFDSSLRVGFSKCNHQLNDLILDIDPNEGELFLKETNTYLKAILN
;
A
#
# COMPACT_ATOMS: atom_id res chain seq x y z
N MET A 1 -28.62 4.48 -2.87
CA MET A 1 -28.20 5.68 -3.65
C MET A 1 -26.88 6.26 -3.13
N ALA A 2 -26.71 6.56 -1.84
CA ALA A 2 -25.47 7.10 -1.26
C ALA A 2 -24.20 6.25 -1.51
N ALA A 3 -24.30 4.94 -1.37
CA ALA A 3 -23.17 4.02 -1.61
C ALA A 3 -22.70 3.97 -3.07
N LEU A 4 -23.63 4.12 -4.02
CA LEU A 4 -23.31 4.19 -5.46
C LEU A 4 -22.58 5.50 -5.79
N LEU A 5 -23.03 6.64 -5.25
CA LEU A 5 -22.38 7.93 -5.44
C LEU A 5 -20.97 7.97 -4.82
N SER A 6 -20.80 7.37 -3.64
CA SER A 6 -19.48 7.24 -2.99
C SER A 6 -18.52 6.38 -3.83
N SER A 7 -19.00 5.26 -4.36
CA SER A 7 -18.21 4.38 -5.23
C SER A 7 -17.82 5.05 -6.55
N PHE A 8 -18.73 5.80 -7.16
CA PHE A 8 -18.45 6.55 -8.38
C PHE A 8 -17.42 7.65 -8.16
N ALA A 9 -17.56 8.44 -7.08
CA ALA A 9 -16.61 9.49 -6.73
C ALA A 9 -15.21 8.91 -6.47
N MET A 10 -15.11 7.76 -5.78
CA MET A 10 -13.83 7.08 -5.58
C MET A 10 -13.20 6.60 -6.90
N ARG A 11 -13.99 6.07 -7.84
CA ARG A 11 -13.49 5.65 -9.16
C ARG A 11 -12.89 6.81 -9.95
N LEU A 12 -13.54 7.97 -9.95
CA LEU A 12 -13.02 9.16 -10.63
C LEU A 12 -11.69 9.60 -9.99
N ARG A 13 -11.62 9.67 -8.67
CA ARG A 13 -10.39 10.02 -7.95
C ARG A 13 -9.28 8.99 -8.16
N LEU A 14 -9.62 7.71 -8.17
CA LEU A 14 -8.65 6.66 -8.49
C LEU A 14 -8.05 6.88 -9.88
N LYS A 15 -8.87 7.17 -10.88
CA LYS A 15 -8.38 7.46 -12.24
C LYS A 15 -7.41 8.66 -12.27
N GLU A 16 -7.67 9.70 -11.50
CA GLU A 16 -6.76 10.85 -11.36
C GLU A 16 -5.44 10.45 -10.70
N GLN A 17 -5.48 9.65 -9.62
CA GLN A 17 -4.28 9.18 -8.94
C GLN A 17 -3.44 8.27 -9.85
N LEU A 18 -4.06 7.36 -10.60
CA LEU A 18 -3.36 6.50 -11.56
C LEU A 18 -2.66 7.31 -12.66
N LYS A 19 -3.31 8.36 -13.18
CA LYS A 19 -2.67 9.29 -14.12
C LYS A 19 -1.47 9.99 -13.48
N ARG A 20 -1.58 10.43 -12.22
CA ARG A 20 -0.47 11.03 -11.47
C ARG A 20 0.70 10.06 -11.37
N ILE A 21 0.44 8.81 -10.96
CA ILE A 21 1.47 7.77 -10.84
C ILE A 21 2.18 7.55 -12.19
N SER A 22 1.43 7.40 -13.28
CA SER A 22 2.01 7.16 -14.61
C SER A 22 2.81 8.37 -15.16
N SER A 23 2.52 9.58 -14.70
CA SER A 23 3.22 10.80 -15.12
C SER A 23 4.41 11.16 -14.22
N GLN A 24 4.58 10.51 -13.08
CA GLN A 24 5.72 10.76 -12.20
C GLN A 24 7.03 10.32 -12.86
N SER A 25 7.95 11.27 -13.00
CA SER A 25 9.33 10.95 -13.36
C SER A 25 9.99 10.22 -12.20
N LYS A 26 10.40 8.98 -12.44
CA LYS A 26 11.08 8.16 -11.42
C LYS A 26 12.56 8.49 -11.46
N GLY A 27 13.01 9.16 -10.39
CA GLY A 27 14.44 9.37 -10.16
C GLY A 27 15.15 8.03 -9.94
N LYS A 28 16.47 8.01 -10.18
CA LYS A 28 17.27 6.83 -9.85
C LYS A 28 17.35 6.68 -8.33
N GLN A 29 16.64 5.68 -7.79
CA GLN A 29 16.67 5.36 -6.37
C GLN A 29 18.03 4.71 -6.04
N ARG A 30 18.68 5.21 -4.99
CA ARG A 30 19.98 4.66 -4.54
C ARG A 30 19.87 3.93 -3.21
N LYS A 31 18.87 4.24 -2.41
CA LYS A 31 18.64 3.67 -1.09
C LYS A 31 17.17 3.86 -0.69
N PHE A 32 16.60 2.87 -0.02
CA PHE A 32 15.30 3.00 0.62
C PHE A 32 15.48 3.34 2.10
N GLN A 33 14.83 4.41 2.57
CA GLN A 33 14.87 4.87 3.96
C GLN A 33 13.49 4.77 4.64
N SER A 34 12.43 4.68 3.84
CA SER A 34 11.06 4.59 4.32
C SER A 34 10.26 3.56 3.53
N LEU A 35 9.41 2.81 4.24
CA LEU A 35 8.60 1.74 3.71
C LEU A 35 7.13 1.96 4.07
N LEU A 36 6.28 1.95 3.07
CA LEU A 36 4.84 1.85 3.22
C LEU A 36 4.38 0.45 2.81
N ILE A 37 3.57 -0.18 3.64
CA ILE A 37 2.89 -1.42 3.30
C ILE A 37 1.39 -1.16 3.33
N VAL A 38 0.72 -1.39 2.21
CA VAL A 38 -0.73 -1.38 2.12
C VAL A 38 -1.19 -2.82 1.99
N CYS A 39 -1.92 -3.33 2.97
CA CYS A 39 -2.35 -4.72 3.00
C CYS A 39 -3.84 -4.86 3.33
N SER A 40 -4.40 -6.02 3.02
CA SER A 40 -5.72 -6.42 3.48
C SER A 40 -5.64 -6.97 4.92
N GLU A 41 -6.78 -6.95 5.61
CA GLU A 41 -6.91 -7.40 7.01
C GLU A 41 -6.36 -8.83 7.23
N GLU A 42 -6.54 -9.73 6.27
CA GLU A 42 -6.02 -11.11 6.31
C GLU A 42 -4.50 -11.20 6.45
N HIS A 43 -3.78 -10.11 6.15
CA HIS A 43 -2.33 -10.03 6.23
C HIS A 43 -1.83 -9.12 7.37
N SER A 44 -2.73 -8.58 8.19
CA SER A 44 -2.37 -7.67 9.30
C SER A 44 -1.45 -8.30 10.35
N HIS A 45 -1.50 -9.62 10.51
CA HIS A 45 -0.67 -10.39 11.45
C HIS A 45 0.75 -10.69 10.96
N LYS A 46 1.14 -10.22 9.76
CA LYS A 46 2.45 -10.51 9.14
C LYS A 46 3.53 -9.46 9.49
N GLU A 47 3.43 -8.81 10.64
CA GLU A 47 4.35 -7.75 11.06
C GLU A 47 5.82 -8.21 11.06
N GLU A 48 6.10 -9.40 11.60
CA GLU A 48 7.46 -9.95 11.63
C GLU A 48 8.06 -10.08 10.23
N LEU A 49 7.26 -10.56 9.28
CA LEU A 49 7.66 -10.69 7.89
C LEU A 49 8.00 -9.33 7.26
N PHE A 50 7.23 -8.31 7.57
CA PHE A 50 7.48 -6.95 7.09
C PHE A 50 8.73 -6.32 7.71
N LEU A 51 8.97 -6.56 8.99
CA LEU A 51 10.18 -6.13 9.69
C LEU A 51 11.43 -6.80 9.12
N GLU A 52 11.37 -8.11 8.88
CA GLU A 52 12.47 -8.86 8.31
C GLU A 52 12.80 -8.39 6.88
N PHE A 53 11.79 -8.13 6.06
CA PHE A 53 11.95 -7.54 4.74
C PHE A 53 12.61 -6.15 4.82
N ALA A 54 12.13 -5.26 5.67
CA ALA A 54 12.66 -3.91 5.84
C ALA A 54 14.14 -3.93 6.29
N LYS A 55 14.49 -4.85 7.19
CA LYS A 55 15.86 -5.06 7.67
C LYS A 55 16.86 -5.36 6.55
N GLN A 56 16.43 -6.05 5.47
CA GLN A 56 17.27 -6.36 4.32
C GLN A 56 17.77 -5.10 3.58
N PHE A 57 17.06 -3.97 3.72
CA PHE A 57 17.40 -2.67 3.15
C PHE A 57 17.91 -1.66 4.18
N GLY A 58 18.07 -2.08 5.44
CA GLY A 58 18.48 -1.20 6.54
C GLY A 58 17.43 -0.15 6.90
N ILE A 59 16.15 -0.42 6.63
CA ILE A 59 15.04 0.46 7.01
C ILE A 59 14.71 0.24 8.48
N ALA A 60 14.78 1.31 9.27
CA ALA A 60 14.47 1.25 10.70
C ALA A 60 12.96 1.04 10.94
N PRO A 61 12.53 0.32 11.99
CA PRO A 61 11.12 0.08 12.30
C PRO A 61 10.27 1.37 12.36
N ILE A 62 10.80 2.45 12.89
CA ILE A 62 10.14 3.76 12.97
C ILE A 62 9.86 4.39 11.59
N SER A 63 10.53 3.93 10.55
CA SER A 63 10.34 4.38 9.17
C SER A 63 9.41 3.47 8.35
N ILE A 64 8.74 2.53 9.02
CA ILE A 64 7.76 1.63 8.42
C ILE A 64 6.36 2.10 8.82
N THR A 65 5.49 2.25 7.84
CA THR A 65 4.07 2.52 8.06
C THR A 65 3.25 1.42 7.40
N VAL A 66 2.34 0.80 8.14
CA VAL A 66 1.42 -0.22 7.63
C VAL A 66 0.00 0.33 7.59
N ILE A 67 -0.65 0.19 6.48
CA ILE A 67 -2.06 0.55 6.26
C ILE A 67 -2.84 -0.74 6.04
N VAL A 68 -3.65 -1.10 7.00
CA VAL A 68 -4.54 -2.27 6.93
C VAL A 68 -5.91 -1.83 6.44
N LEU A 69 -6.36 -2.41 5.35
CA LEU A 69 -7.65 -2.11 4.73
C LEU A 69 -8.61 -3.28 4.89
N SER A 70 -9.78 -3.02 5.45
CA SER A 70 -10.84 -4.00 5.64
C SER A 70 -12.16 -3.56 5.02
N ASN A 71 -12.94 -4.52 4.57
CA ASN A 71 -14.34 -4.32 4.17
C ASN A 71 -15.31 -4.44 5.35
N LYS A 72 -14.85 -4.99 6.49
CA LYS A 72 -15.61 -5.22 7.72
C LYS A 72 -15.18 -4.20 8.79
N GLU A 73 -15.97 -4.07 9.84
CA GLU A 73 -15.52 -3.35 11.04
C GLU A 73 -14.38 -4.12 11.71
N ILE A 74 -13.29 -3.43 11.99
CA ILE A 74 -12.17 -3.99 12.74
C ILE A 74 -12.54 -3.86 14.22
N LEU A 75 -12.75 -4.98 14.88
CA LEU A 75 -13.18 -5.02 16.27
C LEU A 75 -12.01 -5.04 17.25
N GLU A 76 -10.80 -5.33 16.79
CA GLU A 76 -9.61 -5.43 17.63
C GLU A 76 -8.47 -4.62 17.05
N THR A 77 -7.88 -3.75 17.86
CA THR A 77 -6.59 -3.12 17.56
C THR A 77 -5.50 -4.05 18.06
N VAL A 78 -4.71 -4.57 17.15
CA VAL A 78 -3.51 -5.34 17.50
C VAL A 78 -2.43 -4.35 17.92
N GLU A 79 -1.83 -4.55 19.09
CA GLU A 79 -0.61 -3.82 19.46
C GLU A 79 0.51 -4.25 18.52
N THR A 80 1.09 -3.29 17.83
CA THR A 80 2.15 -3.49 16.84
C THR A 80 3.37 -2.68 17.23
N SER A 81 4.57 -3.19 16.91
CA SER A 81 5.84 -2.48 17.16
C SER A 81 6.15 -1.44 16.09
N ILE A 82 5.37 -1.42 15.00
CA ILE A 82 5.49 -0.50 13.87
C ILE A 82 4.23 0.36 13.73
N GLU A 83 4.36 1.53 13.11
CA GLU A 83 3.23 2.44 12.88
C GLU A 83 2.17 1.78 12.01
N THR A 84 1.07 1.30 12.62
CA THR A 84 -0.02 0.59 11.92
C THR A 84 -1.33 1.35 12.05
N HIS A 85 -2.00 1.53 10.92
CA HIS A 85 -3.30 2.21 10.83
C HIS A 85 -4.33 1.32 10.15
N PHE A 86 -5.51 1.26 10.72
CA PHE A 86 -6.63 0.46 10.24
C PHE A 86 -7.71 1.35 9.64
N PHE A 87 -8.11 1.07 8.41
CA PHE A 87 -9.20 1.79 7.75
C PHE A 87 -10.18 0.81 7.11
N THR A 88 -11.45 1.13 7.25
CA THR A 88 -12.52 0.35 6.63
C THR A 88 -13.20 1.15 5.53
N LYS A 89 -13.88 0.46 4.63
CA LYS A 89 -14.71 1.13 3.62
C LYS A 89 -15.79 2.02 4.28
N LYS A 90 -16.27 1.67 5.47
CA LYS A 90 -17.22 2.49 6.24
C LYS A 90 -16.60 3.79 6.76
N SER A 91 -15.28 3.84 6.93
CA SER A 91 -14.55 5.07 7.29
C SER A 91 -14.62 6.15 6.20
N VAL A 92 -15.03 5.77 4.99
CA VAL A 92 -15.21 6.71 3.88
C VAL A 92 -16.61 7.32 3.99
N GLY A 93 -16.65 8.60 4.27
CA GLY A 93 -17.90 9.34 4.39
C GLY A 93 -18.59 9.57 3.04
N PHE A 94 -19.71 10.28 3.11
CA PHE A 94 -20.51 10.64 1.95
C PHE A 94 -19.66 11.34 0.88
N PHE A 95 -19.90 11.05 -0.39
CA PHE A 95 -19.10 11.50 -1.54
C PHE A 95 -17.61 11.10 -1.52
N GLY A 96 -17.26 10.01 -0.86
CA GLY A 96 -15.87 9.54 -0.79
C GLY A 96 -14.97 10.42 0.07
N LYS A 97 -15.52 11.12 1.08
CA LYS A 97 -14.75 11.91 2.03
C LYS A 97 -13.96 10.97 2.95
N LEU A 98 -12.64 11.07 2.86
CA LEU A 98 -11.73 10.26 3.67
C LEU A 98 -11.58 10.81 5.10
N PRO A 99 -11.27 9.95 6.09
CA PRO A 99 -10.89 10.37 7.44
C PRO A 99 -9.72 11.36 7.43
N VAL A 100 -9.70 12.26 8.40
CA VAL A 100 -8.63 13.28 8.53
C VAL A 100 -7.28 12.60 8.75
N SER A 101 -7.23 11.55 9.58
CA SER A 101 -6.03 10.75 9.85
C SER A 101 -5.44 10.18 8.57
N LEU A 102 -6.26 9.56 7.71
CA LEU A 102 -5.80 9.03 6.43
C LEU A 102 -5.28 10.11 5.49
N LYS A 103 -5.93 11.28 5.46
CA LYS A 103 -5.45 12.42 4.66
C LYS A 103 -4.12 12.97 5.16
N GLN A 104 -3.85 12.91 6.46
CA GLN A 104 -2.54 13.30 7.03
C GLN A 104 -1.46 12.32 6.60
N LEU A 105 -1.75 11.02 6.57
CA LEU A 105 -0.83 10.00 6.08
C LEU A 105 -0.47 10.18 4.59
N PHE A 106 -1.40 10.64 3.76
CA PHE A 106 -1.12 10.92 2.34
C PHE A 106 -0.12 12.06 2.10
N LYS A 107 0.18 12.88 3.11
CA LYS A 107 1.21 13.91 3.03
C LYS A 107 2.63 13.37 3.24
N LYS A 108 2.76 12.16 3.80
CA LYS A 108 4.05 11.48 3.94
C LYS A 108 4.53 11.02 2.57
N LYS A 109 5.85 11.05 2.37
CA LYS A 109 6.50 10.48 1.19
C LYS A 109 7.22 9.22 1.60
N PHE A 110 7.17 8.21 0.73
CA PHE A 110 7.82 6.93 0.96
C PHE A 110 8.77 6.60 -0.20
N ASP A 111 9.89 5.98 0.11
CA ASP A 111 10.82 5.53 -0.93
C ASP A 111 10.31 4.25 -1.58
N LEU A 112 9.76 3.34 -0.78
CA LEU A 112 9.23 2.06 -1.22
C LEU A 112 7.81 1.86 -0.70
N GLN A 113 6.91 1.43 -1.58
CA GLN A 113 5.56 0.98 -1.23
C GLN A 113 5.36 -0.45 -1.69
N ILE A 114 4.92 -1.31 -0.78
CA ILE A 114 4.49 -2.66 -1.06
C ILE A 114 2.97 -2.73 -1.01
N ASN A 115 2.34 -3.06 -2.14
CA ASN A 115 0.92 -3.31 -2.25
C ASN A 115 0.65 -4.79 -1.98
N PHE A 116 0.54 -5.12 -0.70
CA PHE A 116 0.41 -6.49 -0.20
C PHE A 116 -1.07 -6.90 -0.12
N PHE A 117 -1.75 -6.82 -1.25
CA PHE A 117 -3.13 -7.23 -1.44
C PHE A 117 -3.34 -7.76 -2.85
N ASN A 118 -4.35 -8.57 -3.04
CA ASN A 118 -4.65 -9.27 -4.28
C ASN A 118 -6.08 -8.95 -4.77
N SER A 119 -6.57 -7.76 -4.49
CA SER A 119 -7.95 -7.38 -4.73
C SER A 119 -8.00 -6.17 -5.67
N SER A 120 -8.90 -6.19 -6.63
CA SER A 120 -9.26 -5.04 -7.48
C SER A 120 -10.38 -4.18 -6.87
N ALA A 121 -10.48 -4.16 -5.53
CA ALA A 121 -11.45 -3.33 -4.84
C ALA A 121 -11.11 -1.84 -4.98
N VAL A 122 -12.03 -1.06 -5.49
CA VAL A 122 -11.84 0.39 -5.76
C VAL A 122 -11.34 1.15 -4.53
N PHE A 123 -11.82 0.81 -3.34
CA PHE A 123 -11.36 1.43 -2.10
C PHE A 123 -9.88 1.16 -1.83
N THR A 124 -9.46 -0.10 -1.93
CA THR A 124 -8.07 -0.52 -1.71
C THR A 124 -7.13 0.13 -2.73
N GLU A 125 -7.48 0.07 -4.01
CA GLU A 125 -6.70 0.69 -5.07
C GLU A 125 -6.62 2.21 -4.91
N PHE A 126 -7.72 2.87 -4.54
CA PHE A 126 -7.75 4.31 -4.34
C PHE A 126 -6.88 4.75 -3.16
N VAL A 127 -6.95 4.05 -2.03
CA VAL A 127 -6.09 4.34 -0.87
C VAL A 127 -4.64 4.14 -1.24
N SER A 128 -4.29 3.00 -1.85
CA SER A 128 -2.94 2.70 -2.30
C SER A 128 -2.40 3.76 -3.27
N ALA A 129 -3.19 4.15 -4.28
CA ALA A 129 -2.80 5.14 -5.29
C ALA A 129 -2.64 6.56 -4.72
N SER A 130 -3.24 6.85 -3.56
CA SER A 130 -3.25 8.19 -2.97
C SER A 130 -1.96 8.54 -2.23
N PHE A 131 -1.14 7.56 -1.90
CA PHE A 131 0.18 7.81 -1.30
C PHE A 131 1.20 8.33 -2.33
N ASP A 132 2.18 9.08 -1.86
CA ASP A 132 3.33 9.51 -2.66
C ASP A 132 4.50 8.56 -2.38
N SER A 133 4.86 7.73 -3.37
CA SER A 133 5.89 6.71 -3.23
C SER A 133 6.78 6.67 -4.48
N SER A 134 8.08 6.58 -4.27
CA SER A 134 9.07 6.60 -5.36
C SER A 134 9.06 5.31 -6.18
N LEU A 135 8.86 4.18 -5.53
CA LEU A 135 8.77 2.86 -6.15
C LEU A 135 7.63 2.06 -5.54
N ARG A 136 6.84 1.39 -6.36
CA ARG A 136 5.71 0.56 -5.95
C ARG A 136 5.85 -0.86 -6.45
N VAL A 137 5.62 -1.81 -5.56
CA VAL A 137 5.66 -3.24 -5.86
C VAL A 137 4.34 -3.89 -5.50
N GLY A 138 3.84 -4.79 -6.32
CA GLY A 138 2.60 -5.50 -6.04
C GLY A 138 2.44 -6.80 -6.84
N PHE A 139 1.36 -7.50 -6.57
CA PHE A 139 1.00 -8.75 -7.23
C PHE A 139 0.41 -8.54 -8.63
N SER A 140 0.56 -9.53 -9.51
CA SER A 140 0.05 -9.49 -10.89
C SER A 140 -1.48 -9.40 -10.97
N LYS A 141 -2.19 -9.88 -9.96
CA LYS A 141 -3.67 -9.83 -9.87
C LYS A 141 -4.23 -8.46 -9.48
N CYS A 142 -3.36 -7.51 -9.11
CA CYS A 142 -3.75 -6.13 -8.83
C CYS A 142 -3.80 -5.29 -10.10
N ASN A 143 -4.35 -4.08 -10.00
CA ASN A 143 -4.28 -3.10 -11.06
C ASN A 143 -2.81 -2.77 -11.39
N HIS A 144 -2.38 -3.09 -12.60
CA HIS A 144 -0.99 -2.93 -13.02
C HIS A 144 -0.53 -1.46 -13.03
N GLN A 145 -1.45 -0.50 -13.17
CA GLN A 145 -1.12 0.93 -13.12
C GLN A 145 -0.71 1.43 -11.72
N LEU A 146 -0.97 0.62 -10.68
CA LEU A 146 -0.56 0.94 -9.29
C LEU A 146 0.92 0.67 -9.03
N ASN A 147 1.54 -0.23 -9.79
CA ASN A 147 2.82 -0.81 -9.45
C ASN A 147 3.85 -0.59 -10.56
N ASP A 148 5.09 -0.43 -10.17
CA ASP A 148 6.25 -0.29 -11.03
C ASP A 148 6.93 -1.63 -11.26
N LEU A 149 6.91 -2.48 -10.22
CA LEU A 149 7.34 -3.87 -10.25
C LEU A 149 6.15 -4.74 -9.90
N ILE A 150 5.89 -5.71 -10.76
CA ILE A 150 4.76 -6.63 -10.64
C ILE A 150 5.32 -8.05 -10.60
N LEU A 151 4.96 -8.80 -9.56
CA LEU A 151 5.36 -10.17 -9.40
C LEU A 151 4.16 -11.10 -9.58
N ASP A 152 4.34 -12.11 -10.44
CA ASP A 152 3.33 -13.14 -10.67
C ASP A 152 3.53 -14.31 -9.69
N ILE A 153 3.15 -14.05 -8.44
CA ILE A 153 3.27 -14.98 -7.32
C ILE A 153 1.89 -15.10 -6.69
N ASP A 154 1.55 -16.27 -6.15
CA ASP A 154 0.29 -16.45 -5.42
C ASP A 154 0.31 -15.59 -4.16
N PRO A 155 -0.75 -14.80 -3.90
CA PRO A 155 -0.82 -13.93 -2.71
C PRO A 155 -0.72 -14.67 -1.37
N ASN A 156 -1.01 -15.98 -1.35
CA ASN A 156 -0.81 -16.80 -0.16
C ASN A 156 0.67 -17.10 0.11
N GLU A 157 1.53 -16.97 -0.90
CA GLU A 157 2.98 -17.14 -0.81
C GLU A 157 3.70 -15.83 -0.49
N GLY A 158 3.26 -15.14 0.57
CA GLY A 158 3.75 -13.82 0.95
C GLY A 158 5.26 -13.77 1.24
N GLU A 159 5.82 -14.83 1.82
CA GLU A 159 7.27 -14.97 2.05
C GLU A 159 8.04 -15.02 0.72
N LEU A 160 7.56 -15.83 -0.22
CA LEU A 160 8.16 -15.91 -1.55
C LEU A 160 8.07 -14.56 -2.27
N PHE A 161 6.91 -13.89 -2.19
CA PHE A 161 6.72 -12.57 -2.78
C PHE A 161 7.75 -11.55 -2.24
N LEU A 162 7.94 -11.47 -0.92
CA LEU A 162 8.90 -10.53 -0.34
C LEU A 162 10.35 -10.92 -0.63
N LYS A 163 10.67 -12.22 -0.68
CA LYS A 163 11.99 -12.72 -1.09
C LYS A 163 12.33 -12.34 -2.52
N GLU A 164 11.42 -12.57 -3.46
CA GLU A 164 11.63 -12.20 -4.86
C GLU A 164 11.67 -10.67 -5.03
N THR A 165 10.79 -9.93 -4.35
CA THR A 165 10.84 -8.46 -4.29
C THR A 165 12.23 -7.99 -3.86
N ASN A 166 12.78 -8.55 -2.78
CA ASN A 166 14.12 -8.20 -2.30
C ASN A 166 15.20 -8.44 -3.37
N THR A 167 15.13 -9.55 -4.10
CA THR A 167 16.06 -9.88 -5.19
C THR A 167 16.04 -8.82 -6.29
N TYR A 168 14.84 -8.47 -6.77
CA TYR A 168 14.69 -7.45 -7.82
C TYR A 168 15.08 -6.05 -7.34
N LEU A 169 14.73 -5.67 -6.12
CA LEU A 169 15.06 -4.36 -5.58
C LEU A 169 16.57 -4.19 -5.38
N LYS A 170 17.29 -5.22 -4.95
CA LYS A 170 18.75 -5.18 -4.87
C LYS A 170 19.40 -4.99 -6.25
N ALA A 171 18.84 -5.59 -7.30
CA ALA A 171 19.31 -5.38 -8.66
C ALA A 171 19.05 -3.95 -9.17
N ILE A 172 17.95 -3.30 -8.75
CA ILE A 172 17.63 -1.91 -9.12
C ILE A 172 18.56 -0.91 -8.40
N LEU A 173 18.99 -1.23 -7.17
CA LEU A 173 19.84 -0.34 -6.36
C LEU A 173 21.33 -0.38 -6.76
N ASN A 174 21.78 -1.43 -7.42
CA ASN A 174 23.15 -1.60 -7.94
C ASN A 174 23.28 -0.94 -9.32
#